data_1f93a6cd41622e6d27aa4968febcfe68
#
_entry.id   1f93a6cd41622e6d27aa4968febcfe68
#
_cell.length_a   1.000
_cell.length_b   1.000
_cell.length_c   1.000
_cell.angle_alpha   90.00
_cell.angle_beta   90.00
_cell.angle_gamma   90.00
#
_symmetry.space_group_name_H-M   'P 1'
#
loop_
_entity.id
_entity.type
_entity.pdbx_description
1 polymer ?
#
loop_
_entity_poly.entity_id
_entity_poly.type
_entity_poly.pdbx_seq_one_letter_code
_entity_poly.pdbx_strand_id
1 'polypeptide(L)'
;MDVMKENKMKNIDEYLYKYGLHDCVVERIYVQNNSLVFCFGKGVYNLNENGTETTKTTACLMYLEIENLNKEQMWEHIEISKINKNKINEIDYEKFIEEVNKYKFDILENYLSYFGNSVLLEGYTSKNRYQIKISEISKIEFNFK
;
A
#
# COMPACT_ATOMS: atom_id res chain seq x y z
N MET A 1 -12.06 -21.65 -16.98
CA MET A 1 -12.89 -21.00 -16.22
C MET A 1 -12.23 -20.22 -15.10
N ASP A 2 -12.62 -19.10 -14.88
CA ASP A 2 -11.82 -18.09 -14.21
C ASP A 2 -12.47 -17.45 -12.99
N VAL A 3 -13.31 -18.23 -12.29
CA VAL A 3 -14.01 -17.70 -11.12
C VAL A 3 -13.04 -17.22 -10.05
N MET A 4 -11.97 -17.98 -9.79
CA MET A 4 -10.98 -17.58 -8.81
C MET A 4 -10.20 -16.34 -9.24
N LYS A 5 -9.89 -16.24 -10.53
CA LYS A 5 -9.21 -15.08 -11.08
C LYS A 5 -10.08 -13.83 -11.00
N GLU A 6 -11.36 -13.98 -11.30
CA GLU A 6 -12.33 -12.89 -11.18
C GLU A 6 -12.47 -12.44 -9.73
N ASN A 7 -12.48 -13.39 -8.78
CA ASN A 7 -12.58 -13.07 -7.35
C ASN A 7 -11.36 -12.31 -6.86
N LYS A 8 -10.16 -12.65 -7.34
CA LYS A 8 -8.95 -11.89 -7.02
C LYS A 8 -9.04 -10.45 -7.50
N MET A 9 -9.50 -10.25 -8.74
CA MET A 9 -9.69 -8.92 -9.30
C MET A 9 -10.75 -8.13 -8.55
N LYS A 10 -11.86 -8.78 -8.19
CA LYS A 10 -12.92 -8.16 -7.39
C LYS A 10 -12.41 -7.72 -6.03
N ASN A 11 -11.51 -8.51 -5.42
CA ASN A 11 -10.96 -8.16 -4.12
C ASN A 11 -10.16 -6.86 -4.17
N ILE A 12 -9.38 -6.66 -5.22
CA ILE A 12 -8.62 -5.43 -5.42
C ILE A 12 -9.57 -4.27 -5.71
N ASP A 13 -10.59 -4.49 -6.53
CA ASP A 13 -11.62 -3.50 -6.82
C ASP A 13 -12.36 -3.10 -5.53
N GLU A 14 -12.70 -4.05 -4.68
CA GLU A 14 -13.36 -3.77 -3.40
C GLU A 14 -12.54 -2.84 -2.53
N TYR A 15 -11.22 -3.01 -2.51
CA TYR A 15 -10.33 -2.11 -1.80
C TYR A 15 -10.53 -0.66 -2.27
N LEU A 16 -10.59 -0.44 -3.59
CA LEU A 16 -10.77 0.89 -4.15
C LEU A 16 -12.13 1.51 -3.85
N TYR A 17 -13.16 0.67 -3.75
CA TYR A 17 -14.53 1.15 -3.56
C TYR A 17 -14.94 1.28 -2.10
N LYS A 18 -14.29 0.52 -1.22
CA LYS A 18 -14.66 0.51 0.20
C LYS A 18 -13.80 1.39 1.07
N TYR A 19 -12.52 1.49 0.77
CA TYR A 19 -11.57 2.16 1.67
C TYR A 19 -10.65 3.11 0.93
N GLY A 20 -10.50 4.31 1.50
CA GLY A 20 -9.58 5.31 0.99
C GLY A 20 -8.36 5.46 1.88
N LEU A 21 -7.19 5.54 1.26
CA LEU A 21 -5.93 5.66 1.97
C LEU A 21 -5.41 7.10 2.03
N HIS A 22 -6.05 8.03 1.34
CA HIS A 22 -5.64 9.43 1.31
C HIS A 22 -5.61 10.00 2.74
N ASP A 23 -4.52 10.66 3.08
CA ASP A 23 -4.28 11.21 4.43
C ASP A 23 -4.25 10.17 5.55
N CYS A 24 -4.03 8.92 5.22
CA CYS A 24 -3.87 7.88 6.23
C CYS A 24 -2.40 7.67 6.54
N VAL A 25 -2.11 7.42 7.82
CA VAL A 25 -0.74 7.27 8.31
C VAL A 25 -0.38 5.81 8.49
N VAL A 26 0.68 5.39 7.80
CA VAL A 26 1.27 4.08 7.98
C VAL A 26 2.29 4.18 9.09
N GLU A 27 2.08 3.44 10.17
CA GLU A 27 2.97 3.45 11.33
C GLU A 27 4.10 2.45 11.18
N ARG A 28 3.87 1.37 10.45
CA ARG A 28 4.83 0.30 10.29
C ARG A 28 4.55 -0.48 9.01
N ILE A 29 5.62 -0.98 8.39
CA ILE A 29 5.50 -1.89 7.24
C ILE A 29 6.41 -3.09 7.51
N TYR A 30 5.90 -4.29 7.25
CA TYR A 30 6.69 -5.50 7.40
C TYR A 30 6.17 -6.59 6.45
N VAL A 31 6.93 -7.66 6.33
CA VAL A 31 6.55 -8.81 5.50
C VAL A 31 6.12 -9.96 6.42
N GLN A 32 4.99 -10.55 6.11
CA GLN A 32 4.50 -11.74 6.81
C GLN A 32 4.00 -12.74 5.76
N ASN A 33 4.59 -13.93 5.74
CA ASN A 33 4.32 -14.92 4.70
C ASN A 33 4.58 -14.32 3.32
N ASN A 34 3.60 -14.31 2.42
CA ASN A 34 3.74 -13.72 1.10
C ASN A 34 3.06 -12.35 1.00
N SER A 35 2.87 -11.68 2.13
CA SER A 35 2.19 -10.39 2.16
C SER A 35 3.09 -9.29 2.67
N LEU A 36 2.96 -8.13 2.04
CA LEU A 36 3.47 -6.88 2.57
C LEU A 36 2.36 -6.29 3.44
N VAL A 37 2.66 -6.02 4.70
CA VAL A 37 1.67 -5.58 5.68
C VAL A 37 1.90 -4.13 6.06
N PHE A 38 0.83 -3.33 5.94
CA PHE A 38 0.82 -1.92 6.32
C PHE A 38 -0.02 -1.75 7.58
N CYS A 39 0.55 -1.15 8.62
CA CYS A 39 -0.16 -0.90 9.87
C CYS A 39 -0.71 0.51 9.92
N PHE A 40 -2.03 0.63 9.95
CA PHE A 40 -2.73 1.91 10.08
C PHE A 40 -3.28 2.02 11.51
N GLY A 41 -2.51 2.60 12.40
CA GLY A 41 -2.89 2.70 13.81
C GLY A 41 -4.14 3.55 14.05
N LYS A 42 -4.45 4.46 13.13
CA LYS A 42 -5.63 5.31 13.20
C LYS A 42 -6.68 4.95 12.14
N GLY A 43 -6.52 3.77 11.51
CA GLY A 43 -7.45 3.29 10.51
C GLY A 43 -7.31 3.95 9.15
N VAL A 44 -8.28 3.66 8.30
CA VAL A 44 -8.40 4.23 6.95
C VAL A 44 -9.79 4.82 6.82
N TYR A 45 -10.08 5.49 5.70
CA TYR A 45 -11.39 6.07 5.50
C TYR A 45 -12.36 5.09 4.87
N ASN A 46 -13.59 5.06 5.39
CA ASN A 46 -14.70 4.41 4.70
C ASN A 46 -15.10 5.28 3.53
N LEU A 47 -15.39 4.66 2.39
CA LEU A 47 -15.89 5.36 1.21
C LEU A 47 -17.38 5.06 1.03
N ASN A 48 -18.17 6.07 0.62
CA ASN A 48 -19.55 5.86 0.28
C ASN A 48 -19.68 5.38 -1.18
N GLU A 49 -20.90 5.23 -1.67
CA GLU A 49 -21.17 4.75 -3.03
C GLU A 49 -20.54 5.61 -4.12
N ASN A 50 -20.34 6.89 -3.84
CA ASN A 50 -19.74 7.84 -4.78
C ASN A 50 -18.21 7.91 -4.66
N GLY A 51 -17.61 7.08 -3.83
CA GLY A 51 -16.16 7.11 -3.59
C GLY A 51 -15.70 8.27 -2.72
N THR A 52 -16.60 8.89 -1.99
CA THR A 52 -16.28 10.01 -1.09
C THR A 52 -15.94 9.49 0.30
N GLU A 53 -14.91 10.05 0.90
CA GLU A 53 -14.52 9.71 2.26
C GLU A 53 -15.60 10.11 3.25
N THR A 54 -15.90 9.22 4.18
CA THR A 54 -16.90 9.48 5.22
C THR A 54 -16.24 9.41 6.60
N THR A 55 -16.25 8.26 7.25
CA THR A 55 -15.70 8.11 8.60
C THR A 55 -14.42 7.32 8.58
N LYS A 56 -13.61 7.47 9.62
CA LYS A 56 -12.42 6.63 9.83
C LYS A 56 -12.83 5.28 10.39
N THR A 57 -12.14 4.25 9.97
CA THR A 57 -12.28 2.92 10.57
C THR A 57 -11.52 2.86 11.89
N THR A 58 -11.63 1.75 12.59
CA THR A 58 -10.72 1.44 13.69
C THR A 58 -9.34 1.15 13.11
N ALA A 59 -8.34 1.02 13.98
CA ALA A 59 -7.00 0.61 13.59
C ALA A 59 -7.07 -0.68 12.78
N CYS A 60 -6.22 -0.80 11.77
CA CYS A 60 -6.26 -1.97 10.91
C CYS A 60 -4.90 -2.30 10.31
N LEU A 61 -4.80 -3.52 9.80
CA LEU A 61 -3.67 -3.97 9.00
C LEU A 61 -4.17 -4.15 7.58
N MET A 62 -3.41 -3.66 6.61
CA MET A 62 -3.67 -3.91 5.20
C MET A 62 -2.64 -4.90 4.69
N TYR A 63 -3.11 -6.03 4.16
CA TYR A 63 -2.26 -7.07 3.61
C TYR A 63 -2.29 -7.00 2.09
N LEU A 64 -1.13 -6.81 1.50
CA LEU A 64 -0.95 -6.91 0.05
C LEU A 64 -0.26 -8.23 -0.23
N GLU A 65 -1.03 -9.23 -0.64
CA GLU A 65 -0.45 -10.53 -0.98
C GLU A 65 0.22 -10.43 -2.34
N ILE A 66 1.50 -10.75 -2.38
CA ILE A 66 2.30 -10.64 -3.60
C ILE A 66 2.63 -12.05 -4.11
N GLU A 67 2.27 -12.29 -5.36
CA GLU A 67 2.50 -13.56 -6.00
C GLU A 67 4.00 -13.83 -6.14
N ASN A 68 4.46 -15.00 -5.65
CA ASN A 68 5.86 -15.39 -5.70
C ASN A 68 6.82 -14.40 -5.05
N LEU A 69 6.43 -13.86 -3.89
CA LEU A 69 7.24 -12.86 -3.19
C LEU A 69 8.66 -13.38 -2.90
N ASN A 70 9.65 -12.68 -3.42
CA ASN A 70 11.05 -12.97 -3.17
C ASN A 70 11.57 -12.06 -2.07
N LYS A 71 11.65 -12.59 -0.84
CA LYS A 71 12.03 -11.81 0.34
C LYS A 71 13.48 -11.34 0.32
N GLU A 72 14.33 -12.02 -0.44
CA GLU A 72 15.74 -11.65 -0.56
C GLU A 72 15.97 -10.59 -1.64
N GLN A 73 15.02 -10.46 -2.56
CA GLN A 73 15.10 -9.50 -3.66
C GLN A 73 13.79 -8.72 -3.77
N MET A 74 13.49 -7.95 -2.72
CA MET A 74 12.24 -7.19 -2.65
C MET A 74 12.08 -6.21 -3.80
N TRP A 75 13.19 -5.76 -4.39
CA TRP A 75 13.16 -4.84 -5.53
C TRP A 75 12.46 -5.43 -6.76
N GLU A 76 12.31 -6.75 -6.83
CA GLU A 76 11.56 -7.37 -7.92
C GLU A 76 10.06 -7.02 -7.88
N HIS A 77 9.56 -6.67 -6.71
CA HIS A 77 8.13 -6.41 -6.50
C HIS A 77 7.83 -4.98 -6.06
N ILE A 78 8.81 -4.32 -5.46
CA ILE A 78 8.63 -3.02 -4.84
C ILE A 78 9.70 -2.07 -5.34
N GLU A 79 9.28 -1.03 -6.03
CA GLU A 79 10.16 0.04 -6.48
C GLU A 79 9.88 1.27 -5.65
N ILE A 80 10.91 1.80 -4.98
CA ILE A 80 10.78 2.96 -4.11
C ILE A 80 11.65 4.07 -4.64
N SER A 81 11.03 5.21 -4.91
CA SER A 81 11.71 6.40 -5.40
C SER A 81 11.60 7.50 -4.37
N LYS A 82 12.74 8.03 -3.97
CA LYS A 82 12.82 9.21 -3.09
C LYS A 82 12.87 10.45 -3.97
N ILE A 83 11.97 11.38 -3.72
CA ILE A 83 11.81 12.56 -4.53
C ILE A 83 12.33 13.78 -3.77
N ASN A 84 13.38 14.42 -4.28
CA ASN A 84 13.96 15.63 -3.70
C ASN A 84 14.05 16.70 -4.79
N LYS A 85 13.26 17.76 -4.68
CA LYS A 85 13.27 18.87 -5.63
C LYS A 85 13.27 18.38 -7.08
N ASN A 86 14.44 18.38 -7.74
CA ASN A 86 14.54 17.97 -9.13
C ASN A 86 15.20 16.61 -9.33
N LYS A 87 15.39 15.84 -8.24
CA LYS A 87 16.04 14.52 -8.31
C LYS A 87 15.12 13.43 -7.85
N ILE A 88 15.15 12.31 -8.58
CA ILE A 88 14.45 11.09 -8.22
C ILE A 88 15.51 10.01 -8.04
N ASN A 89 15.61 9.45 -6.85
CA ASN A 89 16.58 8.41 -6.54
C ASN A 89 15.87 7.17 -6.07
N GLU A 90 16.25 6.01 -6.62
CA GLU A 90 15.76 4.74 -6.10
C GLU A 90 16.47 4.44 -4.79
N ILE A 91 15.73 3.88 -3.84
CA ILE A 91 16.30 3.46 -2.56
C ILE A 91 15.91 2.03 -2.25
N ASP A 92 16.71 1.40 -1.38
CA ASP A 92 16.48 0.04 -0.97
C ASP A 92 15.25 -0.07 -0.08
N TYR A 93 14.57 -1.19 -0.19
CA TYR A 93 13.42 -1.51 0.63
C TYR A 93 13.73 -1.38 2.13
N GLU A 94 14.86 -1.94 2.58
CA GLU A 94 15.23 -1.91 4.00
C GLU A 94 15.38 -0.48 4.53
N LYS A 95 16.01 0.39 3.76
CA LYS A 95 16.18 1.80 4.16
C LYS A 95 14.84 2.51 4.27
N PHE A 96 13.94 2.25 3.33
CA PHE A 96 12.62 2.84 3.37
C PHE A 96 11.84 2.35 4.59
N ILE A 97 11.87 1.05 4.87
CA ILE A 97 11.17 0.47 6.01
C ILE A 97 11.70 1.03 7.33
N GLU A 98 13.01 1.18 7.47
CA GLU A 98 13.60 1.81 8.65
C GLU A 98 13.05 3.22 8.86
N GLU A 99 12.97 3.99 7.78
CA GLU A 99 12.47 5.36 7.87
C GLU A 99 10.99 5.40 8.25
N VAL A 100 10.17 4.55 7.66
CA VAL A 100 8.73 4.47 7.96
C VAL A 100 8.53 4.05 9.43
N ASN A 101 9.24 3.04 9.87
CA ASN A 101 9.09 2.53 11.23
C ASN A 101 9.53 3.55 12.28
N LYS A 102 10.40 4.46 11.91
CA LYS A 102 10.88 5.52 12.80
C LYS A 102 10.05 6.80 12.74
N TYR A 103 9.65 7.22 11.54
CA TYR A 103 9.01 8.52 11.32
C TYR A 103 7.59 8.45 10.81
N LYS A 104 7.07 7.26 10.53
CA LYS A 104 5.76 7.02 9.93
C LYS A 104 5.70 7.53 8.48
N PHE A 105 4.68 7.12 7.75
CA PHE A 105 4.51 7.49 6.35
C PHE A 105 3.08 7.95 6.10
N ASP A 106 2.92 9.20 5.69
CA ASP A 106 1.61 9.77 5.36
C ASP A 106 1.33 9.55 3.88
N ILE A 107 0.25 8.86 3.57
CA ILE A 107 -0.15 8.63 2.18
C ILE A 107 -0.90 9.84 1.66
N LEU A 108 -0.41 10.45 0.57
CA LEU A 108 -1.09 11.53 -0.13
C LEU A 108 -2.06 10.97 -1.17
N GLU A 109 -1.59 10.05 -1.98
CA GLU A 109 -2.36 9.49 -3.08
C GLU A 109 -2.07 8.01 -3.24
N ASN A 110 -3.07 7.29 -3.72
CA ASN A 110 -2.92 5.88 -4.08
C ASN A 110 -3.60 5.63 -5.42
N TYR A 111 -2.93 4.88 -6.27
CA TYR A 111 -3.41 4.56 -7.62
C TYR A 111 -3.34 3.06 -7.85
N LEU A 112 -4.37 2.52 -8.46
CA LEU A 112 -4.39 1.13 -8.90
C LEU A 112 -4.11 1.08 -10.39
N SER A 113 -3.29 0.14 -10.85
CA SER A 113 -3.04 -0.01 -12.27
C SER A 113 -4.31 -0.48 -12.98
N TYR A 114 -4.39 -0.20 -14.28
CA TYR A 114 -5.53 -0.58 -15.09
C TYR A 114 -5.84 -2.08 -15.01
N PHE A 115 -4.80 -2.90 -14.92
CA PHE A 115 -4.95 -4.36 -14.85
C PHE A 115 -5.19 -4.88 -13.43
N GLY A 116 -5.20 -3.99 -12.44
CA GLY A 116 -5.60 -4.35 -11.09
C GLY A 116 -4.60 -5.15 -10.28
N ASN A 117 -3.34 -5.23 -10.70
CA ASN A 117 -2.35 -6.03 -10.00
C ASN A 117 -1.15 -5.24 -9.45
N SER A 118 -1.18 -3.93 -9.52
CA SER A 118 -0.15 -3.10 -8.91
C SER A 118 -0.75 -1.82 -8.33
N VAL A 119 -0.12 -1.35 -7.27
CA VAL A 119 -0.53 -0.14 -6.56
C VAL A 119 0.63 0.83 -6.54
N LEU A 120 0.36 2.09 -6.80
CA LEU A 120 1.32 3.18 -6.66
C LEU A 120 0.87 4.04 -5.49
N LEU A 121 1.74 4.20 -4.51
CA LEU A 121 1.50 5.08 -3.36
C LEU A 121 2.43 6.26 -3.44
N GLU A 122 1.90 7.45 -3.20
CA GLU A 122 2.70 8.65 -3.04
C GLU A 122 2.48 9.18 -1.64
N GLY A 123 3.55 9.61 -0.99
CA GLY A 123 3.43 10.11 0.36
C GLY A 123 4.76 10.64 0.87
N TYR A 124 4.80 10.89 2.17
CA TYR A 124 5.98 11.48 2.79
C TYR A 124 6.14 11.04 4.24
N THR A 125 7.40 11.01 4.67
CA THR A 125 7.75 10.96 6.08
C THR A 125 8.11 12.38 6.51
N SER A 126 8.48 12.57 7.78
CA SER A 126 8.98 13.88 8.22
C SER A 126 10.31 14.25 7.56
N LYS A 127 10.95 13.31 6.87
CA LYS A 127 12.27 13.53 6.26
C LYS A 127 12.23 13.65 4.75
N ASN A 128 11.42 12.85 4.08
CA ASN A 128 11.47 12.71 2.63
C ASN A 128 10.11 12.46 2.01
N ARG A 129 10.03 12.73 0.72
CA ARG A 129 8.87 12.37 -0.09
C ARG A 129 9.20 11.13 -0.90
N TYR A 130 8.21 10.23 -1.04
CA TYR A 130 8.40 8.94 -1.70
C TYR A 130 7.28 8.61 -2.66
N GLN A 131 7.65 7.81 -3.64
CA GLN A 131 6.71 7.15 -4.52
C GLN A 131 7.03 5.65 -4.46
N ILE A 132 6.03 4.82 -4.19
CA ILE A 132 6.20 3.38 -3.99
C ILE A 132 5.30 2.64 -4.95
N LYS A 133 5.92 1.83 -5.81
CA LYS A 133 5.18 0.96 -6.72
C LYS A 133 5.29 -0.47 -6.24
N ILE A 134 4.15 -1.11 -6.02
CA ILE A 134 4.06 -2.49 -5.56
C ILE A 134 3.38 -3.30 -6.66
N SER A 135 4.05 -4.33 -7.15
CA SER A 135 3.63 -5.12 -8.31
C SER A 135 3.25 -6.55 -7.93
N GLU A 136 2.56 -7.22 -8.84
CA GLU A 136 2.20 -8.63 -8.71
C GLU A 136 1.31 -8.92 -7.49
N ILE A 137 0.44 -7.98 -7.17
CA ILE A 137 -0.51 -8.14 -6.07
C ILE A 137 -1.62 -9.09 -6.52
N SER A 138 -1.82 -10.16 -5.77
CA SER A 138 -2.88 -11.11 -6.04
C SER A 138 -4.13 -10.86 -5.20
N LYS A 139 -3.98 -10.18 -4.05
CA LYS A 139 -5.08 -9.96 -3.13
C LYS A 139 -4.77 -8.81 -2.17
N ILE A 140 -5.80 -8.05 -1.82
CA ILE A 140 -5.72 -7.01 -0.80
C ILE A 140 -6.76 -7.33 0.27
N GLU A 141 -6.33 -7.41 1.53
CA GLU A 141 -7.22 -7.64 2.66
C GLU A 141 -6.99 -6.62 3.75
N PHE A 142 -8.07 -6.23 4.41
CA PHE A 142 -8.01 -5.40 5.61
C PHE A 142 -8.45 -6.21 6.81
N ASN A 143 -7.70 -6.10 7.90
CA ASN A 143 -8.01 -6.75 9.17
C ASN A 143 -8.18 -5.67 10.22
N PHE A 144 -9.41 -5.45 10.68
CA PHE A 144 -9.75 -4.38 11.62
C PHE A 144 -9.73 -4.88 13.06
N LYS A 145 -9.26 -4.04 13.94
CA LYS A 145 -9.26 -4.33 15.39
C LYS A 145 -10.60 -4.03 16.02
#